data_75ef9a67b57868a66d5245a3d2a66646
#
_entry.id   75ef9a67b57868a66d5245a3d2a66646
#
_cell.length_a   1.000
_cell.length_b   1.000
_cell.length_c   1.000
_cell.angle_alpha   90.00
_cell.angle_beta   90.00
_cell.angle_gamma   90.00
#
_symmetry.space_group_name_H-M   'P 1'
#
loop_
_entity.id
_entity.type
_entity.pdbx_description
1 polymer ?
#
loop_
_entity_poly.entity_id
_entity_poly.type
_entity_poly.pdbx_seq_one_letter_code
_entity_poly.pdbx_strand_id
1 'polypeptide(L)'
;RLACQICEFVHWDNPKPVTATLVTTDAGLVLVKRKFEPFVDDWCLPGGFIEATEHPAESAAREVLEETGLHVEVQKLVGASAPGRGINVVILFYLAKAIKGDLIAGDDASDVGAFQLDQLPKNICFELHRQMIARYFSENGSF
;
A
#
# COMPACT_ATOMS: atom_id res chain seq x y z
N ARG A 1 24.73 14.39 3.93
CA ARG A 1 24.82 14.01 2.51
C ARG A 1 26.27 13.77 2.13
N LEU A 2 26.50 12.84 1.22
CA LEU A 2 27.82 12.56 0.69
C LEU A 2 28.13 13.54 -0.44
N ALA A 3 29.24 14.24 -0.34
CA ALA A 3 29.74 15.16 -1.38
C ALA A 3 31.11 14.71 -1.86
N CYS A 4 31.34 14.81 -3.17
CA CYS A 4 32.64 14.53 -3.76
C CYS A 4 33.57 15.72 -3.48
N GLN A 5 34.76 15.44 -2.94
CA GLN A 5 35.74 16.48 -2.63
C GLN A 5 36.48 17.03 -3.87
N ILE A 6 36.30 16.37 -5.03
CA ILE A 6 37.00 16.76 -6.26
C ILE A 6 36.10 17.61 -7.17
N CYS A 7 34.82 17.24 -7.32
CA CYS A 7 33.92 17.91 -8.27
C CYS A 7 32.67 18.51 -7.61
N GLU A 8 32.62 18.54 -6.28
CA GLU A 8 31.51 19.08 -5.47
C GLU A 8 30.15 18.41 -5.71
N PHE A 9 30.09 17.30 -6.48
CA PHE A 9 28.85 16.55 -6.67
C PHE A 9 28.28 16.08 -5.33
N VAL A 10 27.01 16.33 -5.09
CA VAL A 10 26.29 15.88 -3.90
C VAL A 10 25.41 14.69 -4.25
N HIS A 11 25.60 13.59 -3.53
CA HIS A 11 24.71 12.43 -3.65
C HIS A 11 23.45 12.65 -2.82
N TRP A 12 22.32 12.69 -3.49
CA TRP A 12 21.00 12.85 -2.88
C TRP A 12 20.35 11.48 -2.69
N ASP A 13 20.26 11.04 -1.45
CA ASP A 13 19.59 9.80 -1.09
C ASP A 13 18.12 10.12 -0.76
N ASN A 14 17.31 10.28 -1.80
CA ASN A 14 15.91 10.63 -1.69
C ASN A 14 15.05 9.37 -1.46
N PRO A 15 13.98 9.45 -0.64
CA PRO A 15 13.10 8.32 -0.43
C PRO A 15 12.35 7.96 -1.71
N LYS A 16 12.17 6.67 -1.95
CA LYS A 16 11.36 6.17 -3.06
C LYS A 16 9.88 6.26 -2.69
N PRO A 17 9.03 6.84 -3.55
CA PRO A 17 7.60 6.89 -3.29
C PRO A 17 6.94 5.54 -3.57
N VAL A 18 6.09 5.12 -2.64
CA VAL A 18 5.24 3.92 -2.78
C VAL A 18 3.79 4.26 -2.44
N THR A 19 2.85 3.53 -3.01
CA THR A 19 1.44 3.60 -2.63
C THR A 19 1.06 2.43 -1.75
N ALA A 20 0.10 2.65 -0.86
CA ALA A 20 -0.63 1.60 -0.15
C ALA A 20 -2.11 2.02 -0.13
N THR A 21 -3.01 1.10 -0.48
CA THR A 21 -4.39 1.47 -0.76
C THR A 21 -5.35 0.74 0.17
N LEU A 22 -6.20 1.52 0.85
CA LEU A 22 -7.36 1.05 1.57
C LEU A 22 -8.48 0.80 0.55
N VAL A 23 -8.63 -0.45 0.12
CA VAL A 23 -9.65 -0.85 -0.86
C VAL A 23 -10.86 -1.36 -0.13
N THR A 24 -12.00 -0.68 -0.29
CA THR A 24 -13.26 -1.08 0.32
C THR A 24 -14.14 -1.84 -0.67
N THR A 25 -14.78 -2.88 -0.16
CA THR A 25 -15.78 -3.70 -0.87
C THR A 25 -16.95 -3.96 0.06
N ASP A 26 -18.06 -4.53 -0.45
CA ASP A 26 -19.17 -4.97 0.37
C ASP A 26 -18.77 -6.08 1.36
N ALA A 27 -17.74 -6.85 1.03
CA ALA A 27 -17.19 -7.91 1.89
C ALA A 27 -16.15 -7.42 2.90
N GLY A 28 -15.72 -6.16 2.81
CA GLY A 28 -14.76 -5.56 3.73
C GLY A 28 -13.53 -4.95 3.07
N LEU A 29 -12.47 -4.79 3.87
CA LEU A 29 -11.18 -4.26 3.46
C LEU A 29 -10.36 -5.34 2.74
N VAL A 30 -9.82 -5.01 1.58
CA VAL A 30 -8.99 -5.93 0.80
C VAL A 30 -7.56 -5.91 1.34
N LEU A 31 -7.04 -7.10 1.63
CA LEU A 31 -5.64 -7.31 1.98
C LEU A 31 -5.03 -8.35 1.04
N VAL A 32 -3.72 -8.25 0.84
CA VAL A 32 -2.92 -9.21 0.08
C VAL A 32 -1.97 -9.94 1.01
N LYS A 33 -1.78 -11.24 0.75
CA LYS A 33 -0.80 -12.06 1.47
C LYS A 33 0.51 -12.05 0.72
N ARG A 34 1.59 -11.70 1.39
CA ARG A 34 2.89 -11.53 0.78
C ARG A 34 3.49 -12.87 0.32
N LYS A 35 3.99 -12.89 -0.89
CA LYS A 35 4.66 -14.06 -1.48
C LYS A 35 6.18 -14.04 -1.27
N PHE A 36 6.77 -12.86 -1.16
CA PHE A 36 8.22 -12.66 -1.09
C PHE A 36 8.66 -11.99 0.20
N GLU A 37 9.95 -12.15 0.54
CA GLU A 37 10.57 -11.42 1.65
C GLU A 37 10.52 -9.88 1.45
N PRO A 38 10.43 -9.07 2.51
CA PRO A 38 10.26 -9.49 3.91
C PRO A 38 8.81 -9.89 4.22
N PHE A 39 8.62 -10.62 5.32
CA PHE A 39 7.31 -11.00 5.86
C PHE A 39 6.47 -11.89 4.93
N VAL A 40 7.07 -12.96 4.39
CA VAL A 40 6.33 -13.97 3.63
C VAL A 40 5.15 -14.50 4.45
N ASP A 41 4.01 -14.70 3.79
CA ASP A 41 2.75 -15.19 4.37
C ASP A 41 2.05 -14.21 5.34
N ASP A 42 2.58 -13.03 5.58
CA ASP A 42 1.88 -11.98 6.28
C ASP A 42 1.00 -11.15 5.34
N TRP A 43 0.01 -10.46 5.93
CA TRP A 43 -0.94 -9.65 5.19
C TRP A 43 -0.54 -8.17 5.19
N CYS A 44 -0.87 -7.47 4.12
CA CYS A 44 -0.70 -6.03 4.02
C CYS A 44 -1.73 -5.39 3.07
N LEU A 45 -1.79 -4.07 3.08
CA LEU A 45 -2.54 -3.32 2.07
C LEU A 45 -1.89 -3.53 0.70
N PRO A 46 -2.68 -3.66 -0.38
CA PRO A 46 -2.13 -3.68 -1.73
C PRO A 46 -1.43 -2.35 -2.03
N GLY A 47 -0.29 -2.44 -2.73
CA GLY A 47 0.51 -1.28 -3.08
C GLY A 47 1.90 -1.63 -3.57
N GLY A 48 2.60 -0.63 -4.05
CA GLY A 48 3.95 -0.79 -4.59
C GLY A 48 4.57 0.53 -5.01
N PHE A 49 5.69 0.45 -5.72
CA PHE A 49 6.44 1.62 -6.15
C PHE A 49 5.70 2.41 -7.25
N ILE A 50 5.75 3.72 -7.12
CA ILE A 50 5.26 4.63 -8.16
C ILE A 50 6.31 4.64 -9.29
N GLU A 51 5.87 4.39 -10.51
CA GLU A 51 6.74 4.44 -11.68
C GLU A 51 6.99 5.90 -12.13
N ALA A 52 8.12 6.11 -12.82
CA ALA A 52 8.41 7.42 -13.40
C ALA A 52 7.29 7.82 -14.38
N THR A 53 6.84 9.04 -14.34
CA THR A 53 5.74 9.56 -15.17
C THR A 53 4.33 9.15 -14.81
N GLU A 54 4.18 8.28 -13.81
CA GLU A 54 2.87 7.83 -13.32
C GLU A 54 2.34 8.79 -12.24
N HIS A 55 1.06 9.15 -12.33
CA HIS A 55 0.43 9.88 -11.23
C HIS A 55 0.23 8.94 -10.02
N PRO A 56 0.47 9.39 -8.77
CA PRO A 56 0.33 8.50 -7.61
C PRO A 56 -1.01 7.78 -7.48
N ALA A 57 -2.13 8.43 -7.84
CA ALA A 57 -3.44 7.78 -7.82
C ALA A 57 -3.59 6.70 -8.90
N GLU A 58 -2.94 6.87 -10.05
CA GLU A 58 -2.90 5.85 -11.11
C GLU A 58 -2.07 4.65 -10.66
N SER A 59 -0.93 4.91 -9.99
CA SER A 59 -0.12 3.86 -9.37
C SER A 59 -0.93 3.05 -8.35
N ALA A 60 -1.69 3.72 -7.49
CA ALA A 60 -2.55 3.06 -6.52
C ALA A 60 -3.56 2.12 -7.21
N ALA A 61 -4.23 2.59 -8.26
CA ALA A 61 -5.18 1.76 -9.01
C ALA A 61 -4.50 0.60 -9.75
N ARG A 62 -3.34 0.81 -10.35
CA ARG A 62 -2.57 -0.20 -11.05
C ARG A 62 -2.11 -1.31 -10.12
N GLU A 63 -1.50 -0.96 -9.00
CA GLU A 63 -1.03 -1.93 -7.99
C GLU A 63 -2.19 -2.77 -7.44
N VAL A 64 -3.33 -2.15 -7.16
CA VAL A 64 -4.53 -2.89 -6.72
C VAL A 64 -4.97 -3.90 -7.77
N LEU A 65 -5.02 -3.50 -9.04
CA LEU A 65 -5.41 -4.41 -10.12
C LEU A 65 -4.41 -5.56 -10.28
N GLU A 66 -3.12 -5.28 -10.27
CA GLU A 66 -2.06 -6.28 -10.42
C GLU A 66 -2.05 -7.30 -9.29
N GLU A 67 -2.26 -6.86 -8.05
CA GLU A 67 -2.17 -7.73 -6.87
C GLU A 67 -3.49 -8.42 -6.50
N THR A 68 -4.64 -7.83 -6.85
CA THR A 68 -5.95 -8.31 -6.36
C THR A 68 -6.96 -8.69 -7.44
N GLY A 69 -6.73 -8.30 -8.69
CA GLY A 69 -7.69 -8.48 -9.79
C GLY A 69 -8.85 -7.48 -9.80
N LEU A 70 -8.90 -6.56 -8.85
CA LEU A 70 -9.99 -5.59 -8.74
C LEU A 70 -9.67 -4.29 -9.48
N HIS A 71 -10.64 -3.80 -10.24
CA HIS A 71 -10.66 -2.42 -10.71
C HIS A 71 -11.26 -1.54 -9.62
N VAL A 72 -10.60 -0.43 -9.34
CA VAL A 72 -11.00 0.48 -8.26
C VAL A 72 -11.17 1.91 -8.77
N GLU A 73 -12.02 2.65 -8.08
CA GLU A 73 -12.08 4.10 -8.15
C GLU A 73 -11.30 4.67 -6.97
N VAL A 74 -10.19 5.34 -7.25
CA VAL A 74 -9.40 6.03 -6.23
C VAL A 74 -10.14 7.29 -5.82
N GLN A 75 -10.49 7.40 -4.54
CA GLN A 75 -11.31 8.47 -4.03
C GLN A 75 -10.50 9.63 -3.49
N LYS A 76 -9.49 9.36 -2.66
CA LYS A 76 -8.66 10.41 -2.06
C LYS A 76 -7.36 9.87 -1.46
N LEU A 77 -6.40 10.76 -1.31
CA LEU A 77 -5.24 10.57 -0.46
C LEU A 77 -5.68 10.74 1.00
N VAL A 78 -5.46 9.73 1.83
CA VAL A 78 -5.83 9.75 3.26
C VAL A 78 -4.67 10.02 4.19
N GLY A 79 -3.45 9.92 3.71
CA GLY A 79 -2.27 10.23 4.49
C GLY A 79 -0.97 9.91 3.77
N ALA A 80 0.11 10.38 4.33
CA ALA A 80 1.46 10.06 3.91
C ALA A 80 2.33 9.84 5.14
N SER A 81 3.24 8.88 5.08
CA SER A 81 4.14 8.58 6.19
C SER A 81 5.43 7.94 5.71
N ALA A 82 6.43 7.93 6.57
CA ALA A 82 7.70 7.27 6.30
C ALA A 82 8.05 6.36 7.47
N PRO A 83 8.48 5.10 7.22
CA PRO A 83 8.82 4.19 8.32
C PRO A 83 10.06 4.61 9.09
N GLY A 84 10.95 5.39 8.48
CA GLY A 84 12.22 5.77 9.11
C GLY A 84 13.19 4.61 9.30
N ARG A 85 14.21 4.79 10.13
CA ARG A 85 15.15 3.74 10.54
C ARG A 85 15.83 2.99 9.38
N GLY A 86 16.30 3.73 8.37
CA GLY A 86 17.02 3.15 7.23
C GLY A 86 16.14 2.55 6.14
N ILE A 87 14.84 2.62 6.26
CA ILE A 87 13.90 2.25 5.19
C ILE A 87 13.61 3.52 4.39
N ASN A 88 14.20 3.58 3.19
CA ASN A 88 14.20 4.80 2.37
C ASN A 88 13.00 4.85 1.41
N VAL A 89 11.78 4.93 2.00
CA VAL A 89 10.53 5.10 1.26
C VAL A 89 9.65 6.16 1.92
N VAL A 90 8.79 6.77 1.13
CA VAL A 90 7.62 7.52 1.58
C VAL A 90 6.37 6.82 1.07
N ILE A 91 5.43 6.57 1.96
CA ILE A 91 4.19 5.84 1.63
C ILE A 91 3.06 6.84 1.49
N LEU A 92 2.38 6.79 0.34
CA LEU A 92 1.16 7.54 0.07
C LEU A 92 -0.02 6.60 0.24
N PHE A 93 -0.86 6.85 1.24
CA PHE A 93 -2.04 6.03 1.52
C PHE A 93 -3.26 6.59 0.82
N TYR A 94 -3.86 5.78 -0.03
CA TYR A 94 -5.08 6.11 -0.76
C TYR A 94 -6.28 5.32 -0.25
N LEU A 95 -7.45 5.95 -0.33
CA LEU A 95 -8.75 5.27 -0.21
C LEU A 95 -9.28 5.01 -1.60
N ALA A 96 -9.72 3.80 -1.86
CA ALA A 96 -10.34 3.41 -3.12
C ALA A 96 -11.52 2.47 -2.89
N LYS A 97 -12.47 2.51 -3.80
CA LYS A 97 -13.64 1.64 -3.81
C LYS A 97 -13.57 0.67 -4.99
N ALA A 98 -13.76 -0.61 -4.71
CA ALA A 98 -13.84 -1.62 -5.76
C ALA A 98 -15.10 -1.39 -6.61
N ILE A 99 -14.94 -1.39 -7.94
CA ILE A 99 -16.04 -1.16 -8.89
C ILE A 99 -16.35 -2.37 -9.74
N LYS A 100 -15.37 -3.23 -10.02
CA LYS A 100 -15.56 -4.49 -10.76
C LYS A 100 -14.35 -5.40 -10.60
N GLY A 101 -14.50 -6.64 -11.05
CA GLY A 101 -13.47 -7.68 -11.00
C GLY A 101 -13.69 -8.67 -9.87
N ASP A 102 -12.92 -9.74 -9.90
CA ASP A 102 -12.93 -10.79 -8.90
C ASP A 102 -11.61 -10.79 -8.13
N LEU A 103 -11.66 -11.12 -6.84
CA LEU A 103 -10.45 -11.27 -6.03
C LEU A 103 -9.62 -12.45 -6.52
N ILE A 104 -8.50 -12.14 -7.16
CA ILE A 104 -7.54 -13.13 -7.67
C ILE A 104 -6.15 -12.63 -7.31
N ALA A 105 -5.41 -13.43 -6.54
CA ALA A 105 -4.04 -13.09 -6.18
C ALA A 105 -3.15 -12.97 -7.42
N GLY A 106 -2.49 -11.83 -7.57
CA GLY A 106 -1.53 -11.57 -8.65
C GLY A 106 -0.16 -12.16 -8.35
N ASP A 107 0.83 -11.84 -9.19
CA ASP A 107 2.16 -12.47 -9.17
C ASP A 107 2.91 -12.27 -7.85
N ASP A 108 2.75 -11.13 -7.20
CA ASP A 108 3.44 -10.78 -5.95
C ASP A 108 2.65 -11.15 -4.68
N ALA A 109 1.46 -11.71 -4.84
CA ALA A 109 0.61 -12.15 -3.76
C ALA A 109 0.40 -13.68 -3.80
N SER A 110 0.49 -14.34 -2.65
CA SER A 110 0.16 -15.75 -2.52
C SER A 110 -1.33 -15.98 -2.25
N ASP A 111 -2.01 -14.96 -1.75
CA ASP A 111 -3.45 -14.97 -1.47
C ASP A 111 -3.99 -13.54 -1.43
N VAL A 112 -5.29 -13.40 -1.54
CA VAL A 112 -6.00 -12.13 -1.42
C VAL A 112 -7.35 -12.37 -0.74
N GLY A 113 -7.79 -11.43 0.08
CA GLY A 113 -9.08 -11.56 0.76
C GLY A 113 -9.66 -10.20 1.13
N ALA A 114 -10.98 -10.20 1.37
CA ALA A 114 -11.69 -9.06 1.93
C ALA A 114 -12.14 -9.41 3.35
N PHE A 115 -11.90 -8.53 4.30
CA PHE A 115 -12.08 -8.79 5.72
C PHE A 115 -12.92 -7.69 6.36
N GLN A 116 -13.93 -8.08 7.14
CA GLN A 116 -14.61 -7.15 8.03
C GLN A 116 -13.66 -6.70 9.15
N LEU A 117 -13.93 -5.56 9.77
CA LEU A 117 -13.05 -4.98 10.79
C LEU A 117 -12.79 -5.90 11.98
N ASP A 118 -13.81 -6.65 12.40
CA ASP A 118 -13.72 -7.60 13.51
C ASP A 118 -13.08 -8.94 13.11
N GLN A 119 -12.75 -9.11 11.83
CA GLN A 119 -12.20 -10.33 11.25
C GLN A 119 -10.85 -10.10 10.54
N LEU A 120 -10.20 -8.97 10.77
CA LEU A 120 -8.89 -8.70 10.21
C LEU A 120 -7.86 -9.73 10.67
N PRO A 121 -6.95 -10.18 9.78
CA PRO A 121 -5.86 -11.06 10.18
C PRO A 121 -5.01 -10.41 11.27
N LYS A 122 -4.50 -11.22 12.21
CA LYS A 122 -3.62 -10.73 13.28
C LYS A 122 -2.22 -10.39 12.79
N ASN A 123 -1.79 -11.02 11.70
CA ASN A 123 -0.46 -10.89 11.12
C ASN A 123 -0.42 -9.89 9.95
N ILE A 124 -0.88 -8.68 10.17
CA ILE A 124 -0.66 -7.56 9.26
C ILE A 124 0.74 -7.02 9.53
N CYS A 125 1.66 -7.15 8.56
CA CYS A 125 3.10 -7.05 8.82
C CYS A 125 3.65 -5.63 8.97
N PHE A 126 3.09 -4.64 8.28
CA PHE A 126 3.64 -3.29 8.33
C PHE A 126 2.93 -2.43 9.38
N GLU A 127 3.70 -1.90 10.33
CA GLU A 127 3.16 -1.05 11.40
C GLU A 127 2.36 0.14 10.86
N LEU A 128 2.88 0.82 9.83
CA LEU A 128 2.19 1.96 9.23
C LEU A 128 0.87 1.55 8.55
N HIS A 129 0.79 0.34 7.99
CA HIS A 129 -0.46 -0.20 7.44
C HIS A 129 -1.48 -0.45 8.56
N ARG A 130 -1.07 -1.08 9.67
CA ARG A 130 -1.94 -1.28 10.85
C ARG A 130 -2.45 0.04 11.41
N GLN A 131 -1.56 1.00 11.57
CA GLN A 131 -1.91 2.33 12.08
C GLN A 131 -2.90 3.06 11.16
N MET A 132 -2.69 2.99 9.85
CA MET A 132 -3.58 3.63 8.89
C MET A 132 -4.96 2.98 8.87
N ILE A 133 -5.03 1.66 8.92
CA ILE A 133 -6.29 0.91 9.01
C ILE A 133 -7.04 1.30 10.28
N ALA A 134 -6.38 1.26 11.43
CA ALA A 134 -6.97 1.61 12.71
C ALA A 134 -7.47 3.06 12.73
N ARG A 135 -6.66 3.99 12.25
CA ARG A 135 -7.02 5.41 12.17
C ARG A 135 -8.23 5.64 11.29
N TYR A 136 -8.23 5.09 10.08
CA TYR A 136 -9.32 5.28 9.13
C TYR A 136 -10.65 4.80 9.72
N PHE A 137 -10.67 3.62 10.32
CA PHE A 137 -11.90 3.04 10.84
C PHE A 137 -12.34 3.64 12.18
N SER A 138 -11.43 4.15 13.01
CA SER A 138 -11.81 4.89 14.21
C SER A 138 -12.48 6.22 13.88
N GLU A 139 -12.06 6.88 12.78
CA GLU A 139 -12.61 8.16 12.33
C GLU A 139 -13.91 8.00 11.53
N ASN A 140 -14.06 6.91 10.77
CA ASN A 140 -15.14 6.71 9.80
C ASN A 140 -16.09 5.56 10.14
N GLY A 141 -15.87 4.83 11.21
CA GLY A 141 -16.73 3.79 11.77
C GLY A 141 -16.69 2.46 11.02
N SER A 142 -17.18 2.39 9.81
CA SER A 142 -17.25 1.16 9.01
C SER A 142 -17.05 1.41 7.53
N PHE A 143 -16.93 0.33 6.77
CA PHE A 143 -16.79 0.39 5.32
C PHE A 143 -17.96 1.05 4.61
#